data_1d204d01a805022a6cb18d6802a96f4e
#
_entry.id   1d204d01a805022a6cb18d6802a96f4e
#
_cell.length_a   1.000
_cell.length_b   1.000
_cell.length_c   1.000
_cell.angle_alpha   90.00
_cell.angle_beta   90.00
_cell.angle_gamma   90.00
#
_symmetry.space_group_name_H-M   'P 1'
#
loop_
_entity.id
_entity.type
_entity.pdbx_description
1 polymer ?
#
loop_
_entity_poly.entity_id
_entity_poly.type
_entity_poly.pdbx_seq_one_letter_code
_entity_poly.pdbx_strand_id
1 'polypeptide(L)'
;DARDQMVEELSGMMDVQVNIDDQGNYNVTLKNGQPLVSGQQSSTIALETNADGTASMTLTFAGTISTMTTDTGGSLGALFDYQNDVLTPLTDTINSMASQFADAVNNQLAQGYDLNGNPGEPLFIYDASNADGPLTVNPDITADELAFSSSPDESGNSDNLQALINISTEPLEIANLGSVTVGQACSSIISNIGIYSQQNQMPRPMSIPQRKTSRVASAASAWTKKR
;
A
#
# COMPACT_ATOMS: atom_id res chain seq x y z
N ASP A 1 -7.52 27.73 -25.31
CA ASP A 1 -6.63 27.26 -26.38
C ASP A 1 -6.15 25.82 -26.08
N ALA A 2 -5.40 25.19 -26.97
CA ALA A 2 -4.96 23.79 -26.77
C ALA A 2 -4.08 23.62 -25.51
N ARG A 3 -3.30 24.63 -25.14
CA ARG A 3 -2.46 24.59 -23.91
C ARG A 3 -3.32 24.65 -22.65
N ASP A 4 -4.38 25.45 -22.65
CA ASP A 4 -5.29 25.52 -21.51
C ASP A 4 -6.02 24.19 -21.29
N GLN A 5 -6.40 23.50 -22.38
CA GLN A 5 -6.99 22.16 -22.29
C GLN A 5 -6.01 21.14 -21.73
N MET A 6 -4.75 21.15 -22.17
CA MET A 6 -3.72 20.25 -21.62
C MET A 6 -3.46 20.51 -20.13
N VAL A 7 -3.45 21.78 -19.71
CA VAL A 7 -3.32 22.13 -18.28
C VAL A 7 -4.55 21.67 -17.49
N GLU A 8 -5.75 21.79 -18.06
CA GLU A 8 -6.97 21.31 -17.41
C GLU A 8 -6.97 19.77 -17.25
N GLU A 9 -6.59 19.04 -18.29
CA GLU A 9 -6.43 17.59 -18.24
C GLU A 9 -5.38 17.18 -17.22
N LEU A 10 -4.21 17.84 -17.21
CA LEU A 10 -3.15 17.61 -16.25
C LEU A 10 -3.60 17.90 -14.81
N SER A 11 -4.39 18.97 -14.62
CA SER A 11 -4.95 19.33 -13.30
C SER A 11 -5.96 18.32 -12.78
N GLY A 12 -6.59 17.54 -13.65
CA GLY A 12 -7.43 16.40 -13.26
C GLY A 12 -6.60 15.19 -12.80
N MET A 13 -5.39 15.06 -13.32
CA MET A 13 -4.48 13.96 -12.96
C MET A 13 -3.67 14.25 -11.71
N MET A 14 -3.23 15.49 -11.53
CA MET A 14 -2.38 15.92 -10.42
C MET A 14 -2.53 17.42 -10.13
N ASP A 15 -2.28 17.82 -8.88
CA ASP A 15 -2.31 19.23 -8.48
C ASP A 15 -1.09 19.95 -9.07
N VAL A 16 -1.34 20.88 -9.98
CA VAL A 16 -0.29 21.67 -10.62
C VAL A 16 -0.45 23.15 -10.34
N GLN A 17 0.67 23.83 -10.28
CA GLN A 17 0.74 25.29 -10.25
C GLN A 17 1.22 25.77 -11.62
N VAL A 18 0.46 26.67 -12.21
CA VAL A 18 0.79 27.26 -13.51
C VAL A 18 1.14 28.73 -13.35
N ASN A 19 2.29 29.09 -13.83
CA ASN A 19 2.76 30.46 -13.92
C ASN A 19 3.10 30.78 -15.38
N ILE A 20 2.62 31.91 -15.88
CA ILE A 20 2.90 32.40 -17.23
C ILE A 20 3.86 33.55 -17.08
N ASP A 21 5.03 33.44 -17.72
CA ASP A 21 6.03 34.52 -17.71
C ASP A 21 5.65 35.69 -18.62
N ASP A 22 6.44 36.78 -18.56
CA ASP A 22 6.20 37.99 -19.35
C ASP A 22 6.34 37.76 -20.88
N GLN A 23 6.91 36.62 -21.27
CA GLN A 23 7.06 36.21 -22.67
C GLN A 23 5.93 35.28 -23.14
N GLY A 24 4.99 34.94 -22.24
CA GLY A 24 3.87 34.05 -22.51
C GLY A 24 4.21 32.56 -22.46
N ASN A 25 5.35 32.17 -21.88
CA ASN A 25 5.67 30.78 -21.67
C ASN A 25 4.98 30.26 -20.40
N TYR A 26 4.49 29.02 -20.50
CA TYR A 26 3.91 28.31 -19.35
C TYR A 26 5.01 27.64 -18.55
N ASN A 27 5.04 27.91 -17.24
CA ASN A 27 5.84 27.19 -16.28
C ASN A 27 4.88 26.42 -15.37
N VAL A 28 4.97 25.08 -15.40
CA VAL A 28 4.08 24.18 -14.68
C VAL A 28 4.90 23.42 -13.67
N THR A 29 4.51 23.46 -12.39
CA THR A 29 5.18 22.73 -11.32
C THR A 29 4.17 21.92 -10.53
N LEU A 30 4.64 20.84 -9.89
CA LEU A 30 3.90 20.18 -8.84
C LEU A 30 3.77 21.10 -7.62
N LYS A 31 2.85 20.76 -6.70
CA LYS A 31 2.61 21.49 -5.46
C LYS A 31 3.88 21.68 -4.60
N ASN A 32 4.80 20.72 -4.64
CA ASN A 32 6.09 20.78 -3.94
C ASN A 32 7.18 21.57 -4.68
N GLY A 33 6.86 22.15 -5.85
CA GLY A 33 7.77 22.93 -6.68
C GLY A 33 8.60 22.12 -7.70
N GLN A 34 8.43 20.79 -7.79
CA GLN A 34 9.09 20.00 -8.84
C GLN A 34 8.59 20.44 -10.22
N PRO A 35 9.48 20.76 -11.17
CA PRO A 35 9.08 21.28 -12.46
C PRO A 35 8.53 20.18 -13.36
N LEU A 36 7.41 20.43 -13.99
CA LEU A 36 6.86 19.60 -15.07
C LEU A 36 7.15 20.22 -16.44
N VAL A 37 6.99 21.53 -16.53
CA VAL A 37 7.32 22.32 -17.73
C VAL A 37 7.98 23.61 -17.30
N SER A 38 9.09 23.98 -17.94
CA SER A 38 9.73 25.28 -17.77
C SER A 38 10.19 25.80 -19.14
N GLY A 39 9.51 26.83 -19.63
CA GLY A 39 9.73 27.37 -20.96
C GLY A 39 9.48 26.31 -22.05
N GLN A 40 10.55 25.89 -22.73
CA GLN A 40 10.50 24.88 -23.79
C GLN A 40 10.92 23.46 -23.32
N GLN A 41 11.25 23.30 -22.04
CA GLN A 41 11.67 22.03 -21.48
C GLN A 41 10.52 21.40 -20.71
N SER A 42 10.34 20.09 -20.88
CA SER A 42 9.38 19.28 -20.12
C SER A 42 10.10 18.16 -19.37
N SER A 43 9.53 17.77 -18.24
CA SER A 43 9.96 16.60 -17.50
C SER A 43 9.44 15.31 -18.14
N THR A 44 10.18 14.24 -17.93
CA THR A 44 9.71 12.87 -18.18
C THR A 44 9.41 12.22 -16.85
N ILE A 45 8.24 11.56 -16.77
CA ILE A 45 7.83 10.78 -15.59
C ILE A 45 7.96 9.31 -15.94
N ALA A 46 8.62 8.55 -15.08
CA ALA A 46 8.73 7.09 -15.18
C ALA A 46 8.10 6.44 -13.95
N LEU A 47 7.34 5.36 -14.18
CA LEU A 47 6.78 4.51 -13.13
C LEU A 47 7.74 3.36 -12.86
N GLU A 48 8.02 3.11 -11.60
CA GLU A 48 8.86 2.00 -11.13
C GLU A 48 8.03 1.11 -10.19
N THR A 49 8.18 -0.20 -10.33
CA THR A 49 7.61 -1.16 -9.37
C THR A 49 8.70 -1.59 -8.41
N ASN A 50 8.46 -1.38 -7.12
CA ASN A 50 9.38 -1.77 -6.06
C ASN A 50 9.32 -3.28 -5.81
N ALA A 51 10.32 -3.81 -5.09
CA ALA A 51 10.38 -5.24 -4.77
C ALA A 51 9.20 -5.74 -3.92
N ASP A 52 8.56 -4.86 -3.18
CA ASP A 52 7.36 -5.13 -2.36
C ASP A 52 6.04 -5.03 -3.16
N GLY A 53 6.12 -4.81 -4.47
CA GLY A 53 4.97 -4.64 -5.36
C GLY A 53 4.33 -3.25 -5.34
N THR A 54 4.83 -2.32 -4.52
CA THR A 54 4.36 -0.94 -4.54
C THR A 54 4.87 -0.18 -5.77
N ALA A 55 4.16 0.87 -6.18
CA ALA A 55 4.58 1.75 -7.26
C ALA A 55 5.24 3.01 -6.71
N SER A 56 6.31 3.42 -7.36
CA SER A 56 6.95 4.73 -7.16
C SER A 56 7.16 5.42 -8.50
N MET A 57 7.34 6.74 -8.48
CA MET A 57 7.57 7.51 -9.70
C MET A 57 8.83 8.35 -9.59
N THR A 58 9.54 8.42 -10.69
CA THR A 58 10.69 9.31 -10.88
C THR A 58 10.37 10.38 -11.90
N LEU A 59 10.89 11.56 -11.66
CA LEU A 59 10.77 12.72 -12.53
C LEU A 59 12.16 13.14 -13.01
N THR A 60 12.34 13.18 -14.32
CA THR A 60 13.59 13.64 -14.95
C THR A 60 13.38 15.00 -15.59
N PHE A 61 14.09 16.01 -15.11
CA PHE A 61 14.09 17.36 -15.66
C PHE A 61 15.52 17.84 -15.93
N ALA A 62 15.78 18.32 -17.14
CA ALA A 62 17.10 18.81 -17.58
C ALA A 62 18.26 17.83 -17.25
N GLY A 63 18.01 16.52 -17.37
CA GLY A 63 18.97 15.46 -17.09
C GLY A 63 19.11 15.09 -15.61
N THR A 64 18.39 15.77 -14.71
CA THR A 64 18.39 15.45 -13.26
C THR A 64 17.18 14.57 -12.94
N ILE A 65 17.44 13.41 -12.33
CA ILE A 65 16.41 12.47 -11.87
C ILE A 65 16.12 12.78 -10.39
N SER A 66 14.85 12.87 -10.05
CA SER A 66 14.37 13.01 -8.68
C SER A 66 13.17 12.11 -8.42
N THR A 67 13.01 11.64 -7.19
CA THR A 67 11.80 10.94 -6.78
C THR A 67 10.63 11.91 -6.81
N MET A 68 9.54 11.53 -7.44
CA MET A 68 8.32 12.31 -7.45
C MET A 68 7.58 12.13 -6.14
N THR A 69 7.01 13.21 -5.60
CA THR A 69 6.17 13.12 -4.40
C THR A 69 4.91 12.28 -4.66
N THR A 70 4.46 11.55 -3.65
CA THR A 70 3.17 10.83 -3.69
C THR A 70 1.99 11.75 -3.37
N ASP A 71 2.22 12.90 -2.69
CA ASP A 71 1.21 13.96 -2.48
C ASP A 71 1.07 14.81 -3.75
N THR A 72 0.58 14.17 -4.79
CA THR A 72 0.39 14.81 -6.09
C THR A 72 -0.99 15.42 -6.26
N GLY A 73 -1.97 15.07 -5.43
CA GLY A 73 -3.37 15.41 -5.66
C GLY A 73 -3.96 14.77 -6.92
N GLY A 74 -5.15 15.17 -7.31
CA GLY A 74 -5.85 14.65 -8.48
C GLY A 74 -6.08 13.13 -8.42
N SER A 75 -6.27 12.52 -9.59
CA SER A 75 -6.48 11.06 -9.69
C SER A 75 -5.23 10.27 -9.33
N LEU A 76 -4.05 10.80 -9.61
CA LEU A 76 -2.79 10.14 -9.29
C LEU A 76 -2.51 10.11 -7.79
N GLY A 77 -2.74 11.24 -7.09
CA GLY A 77 -2.66 11.27 -5.63
C GLY A 77 -3.62 10.29 -4.98
N ALA A 78 -4.85 10.20 -5.49
CA ALA A 78 -5.82 9.23 -4.97
C ALA A 78 -5.38 7.77 -5.15
N LEU A 79 -4.63 7.44 -6.21
CA LEU A 79 -4.05 6.10 -6.39
C LEU A 79 -2.92 5.83 -5.39
N PHE A 80 -2.05 6.81 -5.13
CA PHE A 80 -1.02 6.68 -4.10
C PHE A 80 -1.60 6.60 -2.69
N ASP A 81 -2.63 7.40 -2.37
CA ASP A 81 -3.35 7.31 -1.12
C ASP A 81 -3.94 5.91 -0.94
N TYR A 82 -4.57 5.36 -1.99
CA TYR A 82 -5.11 4.00 -1.95
C TYR A 82 -4.01 2.95 -1.74
N GLN A 83 -2.87 3.07 -2.43
CA GLN A 83 -1.74 2.18 -2.23
C GLN A 83 -1.23 2.24 -0.78
N ASN A 84 -0.98 3.45 -0.26
CA ASN A 84 -0.31 3.65 1.02
C ASN A 84 -1.25 3.42 2.22
N ASP A 85 -2.51 3.83 2.10
CA ASP A 85 -3.46 3.82 3.22
C ASP A 85 -4.33 2.54 3.24
N VAL A 86 -4.41 1.81 2.12
CA VAL A 86 -5.27 0.64 2.00
C VAL A 86 -4.48 -0.61 1.63
N LEU A 87 -3.81 -0.63 0.47
CA LEU A 87 -3.19 -1.85 -0.04
C LEU A 87 -2.00 -2.28 0.81
N THR A 88 -1.08 -1.37 1.12
CA THR A 88 0.11 -1.69 1.90
C THR A 88 -0.25 -2.19 3.30
N PRO A 89 -1.05 -1.48 4.12
CA PRO A 89 -1.43 -1.98 5.43
C PRO A 89 -2.20 -3.31 5.39
N LEU A 90 -3.04 -3.51 4.38
CA LEU A 90 -3.78 -4.76 4.21
C LEU A 90 -2.85 -5.92 3.90
N THR A 91 -1.91 -5.72 2.98
CA THR A 91 -0.89 -6.71 2.61
C THR A 91 0.00 -7.06 3.82
N ASP A 92 0.44 -6.06 4.56
CA ASP A 92 1.23 -6.24 5.78
C ASP A 92 0.46 -7.06 6.83
N THR A 93 -0.83 -6.78 7.00
CA THR A 93 -1.69 -7.52 7.94
C THR A 93 -1.83 -8.99 7.53
N ILE A 94 -2.07 -9.26 6.24
CA ILE A 94 -2.19 -10.63 5.72
C ILE A 94 -0.87 -11.38 5.86
N ASN A 95 0.25 -10.76 5.49
CA ASN A 95 1.57 -11.35 5.59
C ASN A 95 1.95 -11.64 7.05
N SER A 96 1.68 -10.69 7.94
CA SER A 96 1.91 -10.89 9.38
C SER A 96 1.06 -12.02 9.95
N MET A 97 -0.22 -12.08 9.60
CA MET A 97 -1.12 -13.16 10.02
C MET A 97 -0.61 -14.52 9.52
N ALA A 98 -0.20 -14.62 8.26
CA ALA A 98 0.30 -15.86 7.68
C ALA A 98 1.61 -16.31 8.34
N SER A 99 2.56 -15.39 8.57
CA SER A 99 3.82 -15.67 9.26
C SER A 99 3.59 -16.11 10.68
N GLN A 100 2.82 -15.35 11.46
CA GLN A 100 2.56 -15.66 12.87
C GLN A 100 1.82 -17.00 13.05
N PHE A 101 0.89 -17.30 12.14
CA PHE A 101 0.19 -18.59 12.16
C PHE A 101 1.13 -19.74 11.79
N ALA A 102 1.96 -19.59 10.75
CA ALA A 102 2.97 -20.59 10.38
C ALA A 102 3.92 -20.89 11.54
N ASP A 103 4.44 -19.82 12.14
CA ASP A 103 5.37 -19.92 13.29
C ASP A 103 4.71 -20.60 14.48
N ALA A 104 3.47 -20.24 14.83
CA ALA A 104 2.76 -20.85 15.96
C ALA A 104 2.55 -22.37 15.74
N VAL A 105 2.11 -22.77 14.55
CA VAL A 105 1.90 -24.19 14.22
C VAL A 105 3.22 -24.95 14.15
N ASN A 106 4.22 -24.42 13.46
CA ASN A 106 5.51 -25.08 13.30
C ASN A 106 6.23 -25.24 14.64
N ASN A 107 6.20 -24.19 15.47
CA ASN A 107 6.78 -24.24 16.82
C ASN A 107 6.07 -25.26 17.72
N GLN A 108 4.74 -25.40 17.59
CA GLN A 108 4.01 -26.38 18.34
C GLN A 108 4.30 -27.80 17.84
N LEU A 109 4.37 -28.02 16.51
CA LEU A 109 4.77 -29.32 15.94
C LEU A 109 6.17 -29.73 16.43
N ALA A 110 7.11 -28.80 16.45
CA ALA A 110 8.48 -29.06 16.92
C ALA A 110 8.56 -29.49 18.40
N GLN A 111 7.52 -29.27 19.21
CA GLN A 111 7.43 -29.73 20.59
C GLN A 111 6.90 -31.16 20.72
N GLY A 112 6.37 -31.71 19.61
CA GLY A 112 5.79 -33.05 19.59
C GLY A 112 6.65 -34.07 18.87
N TYR A 113 6.10 -35.26 18.76
CA TYR A 113 6.70 -36.41 18.09
C TYR A 113 5.73 -37.03 17.11
N ASP A 114 6.27 -37.51 15.99
CA ASP A 114 5.54 -38.20 14.94
C ASP A 114 5.20 -39.65 15.32
N LEU A 115 4.57 -40.38 14.40
CA LEU A 115 4.24 -41.81 14.63
C LEU A 115 5.49 -42.72 14.75
N ASN A 116 6.64 -42.25 14.32
CA ASN A 116 7.92 -42.98 14.38
C ASN A 116 8.77 -42.56 15.58
N GLY A 117 8.28 -41.62 16.42
CA GLY A 117 9.00 -41.09 17.57
C GLY A 117 10.05 -40.02 17.22
N ASN A 118 10.02 -39.47 16.01
CA ASN A 118 10.89 -38.36 15.62
C ASN A 118 10.26 -37.02 16.02
N PRO A 119 11.10 -35.99 16.31
CA PRO A 119 10.62 -34.64 16.54
C PRO A 119 9.86 -34.10 15.32
N GLY A 120 8.85 -33.27 15.57
CA GLY A 120 8.03 -32.67 14.51
C GLY A 120 8.80 -31.72 13.60
N GLU A 121 8.51 -31.82 12.31
CA GLU A 121 9.01 -30.97 11.25
C GLU A 121 8.01 -29.86 10.90
N PRO A 122 8.46 -28.73 10.28
CA PRO A 122 7.59 -27.65 9.89
C PRO A 122 6.53 -28.08 8.85
N LEU A 123 5.25 -27.82 9.17
CA LEU A 123 4.13 -28.06 8.25
C LEU A 123 3.96 -26.92 7.25
N PHE A 124 4.18 -25.68 7.67
CA PHE A 124 3.97 -24.50 6.82
C PHE A 124 5.26 -23.82 6.43
N ILE A 125 5.29 -23.36 5.20
CA ILE A 125 6.34 -22.49 4.65
C ILE A 125 5.72 -21.12 4.43
N TYR A 126 6.33 -20.09 5.00
CA TYR A 126 5.96 -18.71 4.77
C TYR A 126 6.93 -18.06 3.78
N ASP A 127 6.38 -17.44 2.72
CA ASP A 127 7.10 -16.64 1.73
C ASP A 127 6.21 -15.50 1.23
N ALA A 128 6.50 -14.29 1.67
CA ALA A 128 5.75 -13.09 1.28
C ALA A 128 5.82 -12.79 -0.23
N SER A 129 6.83 -13.32 -0.93
CA SER A 129 7.01 -13.10 -2.38
C SER A 129 6.27 -14.11 -3.26
N ASN A 130 5.66 -15.14 -2.66
CA ASN A 130 4.95 -16.16 -3.40
C ASN A 130 3.64 -15.61 -4.00
N ALA A 131 3.54 -15.65 -5.34
CA ALA A 131 2.39 -15.12 -6.08
C ALA A 131 1.08 -15.86 -5.80
N ASP A 132 1.15 -17.13 -5.38
CA ASP A 132 -0.03 -17.96 -5.07
C ASP A 132 -0.53 -17.78 -3.62
N GLY A 133 0.18 -16.95 -2.85
CA GLY A 133 -0.13 -16.63 -1.46
C GLY A 133 1.05 -16.85 -0.52
N PRO A 134 1.12 -16.11 0.60
CA PRO A 134 2.28 -16.10 1.48
C PRO A 134 2.47 -17.36 2.30
N LEU A 135 1.48 -18.26 2.35
CA LEU A 135 1.49 -19.46 3.18
C LEU A 135 1.26 -20.70 2.31
N THR A 136 2.19 -21.63 2.34
CA THR A 136 2.11 -22.91 1.65
C THR A 136 2.34 -24.08 2.59
N VAL A 137 1.80 -25.24 2.26
CA VAL A 137 2.10 -26.48 3.00
C VAL A 137 3.45 -27.01 2.51
N ASN A 138 4.27 -27.47 3.44
CA ASN A 138 5.54 -28.11 3.12
C ASN A 138 5.27 -29.38 2.27
N PRO A 139 5.74 -29.43 1.00
CA PRO A 139 5.47 -30.56 0.12
C PRO A 139 6.17 -31.85 0.52
N ASP A 140 7.20 -31.74 1.37
CA ASP A 140 8.03 -32.88 1.77
C ASP A 140 7.50 -33.60 3.01
N ILE A 141 6.50 -33.01 3.74
CA ILE A 141 5.94 -33.61 4.93
C ILE A 141 4.81 -34.61 4.58
N THR A 142 4.84 -35.75 5.19
CA THR A 142 3.79 -36.78 5.06
C THR A 142 2.88 -36.83 6.30
N ALA A 143 1.74 -37.49 6.20
CA ALA A 143 0.80 -37.56 7.31
C ALA A 143 1.39 -38.29 8.56
N ASP A 144 2.29 -39.22 8.33
CA ASP A 144 2.92 -40.02 9.39
C ASP A 144 3.99 -39.21 10.16
N GLU A 145 4.46 -38.10 9.57
CA GLU A 145 5.44 -37.18 10.15
C GLU A 145 4.80 -36.03 10.92
N LEU A 146 3.46 -35.97 10.96
CA LEU A 146 2.75 -34.97 11.77
C LEU A 146 2.91 -35.31 13.27
N ALA A 147 3.58 -34.43 14.00
CA ALA A 147 3.96 -34.61 15.39
C ALA A 147 2.81 -34.32 16.36
N PHE A 148 1.88 -35.23 16.50
CA PHE A 148 0.69 -35.07 17.33
C PHE A 148 0.85 -35.59 18.77
N SER A 149 1.87 -36.42 19.04
CA SER A 149 2.18 -36.92 20.37
C SER A 149 3.05 -35.94 21.15
N SER A 150 2.87 -35.85 22.46
CA SER A 150 3.80 -35.18 23.39
C SER A 150 4.95 -36.08 23.87
N SER A 151 4.95 -37.38 23.48
CA SER A 151 5.93 -38.38 23.90
C SER A 151 6.38 -39.22 22.69
N PRO A 152 7.69 -39.52 22.57
CA PRO A 152 8.22 -40.30 21.44
C PRO A 152 7.79 -41.78 21.48
N ASP A 153 7.42 -42.31 22.68
CA ASP A 153 7.13 -43.72 22.90
C ASP A 153 5.61 -43.99 22.96
N GLU A 154 4.77 -42.99 22.81
CA GLU A 154 3.32 -43.08 22.98
C GLU A 154 2.56 -42.68 21.68
N SER A 155 2.53 -43.55 20.68
CA SER A 155 1.89 -43.29 19.37
C SER A 155 0.39 -42.97 19.44
N GLY A 156 -0.28 -43.34 20.55
CA GLY A 156 -1.69 -43.00 20.82
C GLY A 156 -1.93 -41.70 21.55
N ASN A 157 -0.87 -41.02 22.00
CA ASN A 157 -0.95 -39.75 22.68
C ASN A 157 -1.30 -38.65 21.67
N SER A 158 -2.21 -37.74 22.03
CA SER A 158 -2.67 -36.64 21.18
C SER A 158 -2.60 -35.27 21.86
N ASP A 159 -1.79 -35.14 22.89
CA ASP A 159 -1.68 -33.90 23.67
C ASP A 159 -1.14 -32.75 22.82
N ASN A 160 -0.18 -33.04 21.93
CA ASN A 160 0.36 -32.04 21.02
C ASN A 160 -0.67 -31.60 19.94
N LEU A 161 -1.52 -32.54 19.48
CA LEU A 161 -2.65 -32.19 18.61
C LEU A 161 -3.65 -31.27 19.33
N GLN A 162 -3.93 -31.50 20.60
CA GLN A 162 -4.82 -30.61 21.36
C GLN A 162 -4.21 -29.22 21.50
N ALA A 163 -2.90 -29.12 21.71
CA ALA A 163 -2.19 -27.81 21.74
C ALA A 163 -2.26 -27.10 20.38
N LEU A 164 -2.11 -27.84 19.27
CA LEU A 164 -2.28 -27.28 17.91
C LEU A 164 -3.71 -26.73 17.67
N ILE A 165 -4.74 -27.47 18.13
CA ILE A 165 -6.14 -27.03 18.03
C ILE A 165 -6.33 -25.72 18.81
N ASN A 166 -5.72 -25.58 19.97
CA ASN A 166 -5.84 -24.39 20.81
C ASN A 166 -5.28 -23.13 20.13
N ILE A 167 -4.31 -23.24 19.21
CA ILE A 167 -3.78 -22.10 18.42
C ILE A 167 -4.91 -21.33 17.73
N SER A 168 -5.99 -22.00 17.33
CA SER A 168 -7.15 -21.36 16.68
C SER A 168 -7.83 -20.30 17.58
N THR A 169 -7.68 -20.42 18.90
CA THR A 169 -8.30 -19.55 19.90
C THR A 169 -7.31 -18.68 20.65
N GLU A 170 -6.02 -18.91 20.46
CA GLU A 170 -4.96 -18.10 21.06
C GLU A 170 -4.71 -16.84 20.24
N PRO A 171 -4.48 -15.70 20.91
CA PRO A 171 -4.15 -14.46 20.22
C PRO A 171 -2.72 -14.51 19.68
N LEU A 172 -2.56 -14.00 18.45
CA LEU A 172 -1.30 -13.78 17.77
C LEU A 172 -1.06 -12.27 17.61
N GLU A 173 0.21 -11.87 17.63
CA GLU A 173 0.60 -10.47 17.39
C GLU A 173 0.60 -10.19 15.89
N ILE A 174 -0.50 -9.60 15.39
CA ILE A 174 -0.71 -9.35 13.96
C ILE A 174 -0.52 -7.85 13.66
N ALA A 175 0.30 -7.54 12.68
CA ALA A 175 0.55 -6.16 12.26
C ALA A 175 -0.77 -5.42 11.98
N ASN A 176 -0.84 -4.15 12.43
CA ASN A 176 -1.98 -3.26 12.34
C ASN A 176 -3.23 -3.69 13.15
N LEU A 177 -3.24 -4.88 13.78
CA LEU A 177 -4.37 -5.37 14.58
C LEU A 177 -4.00 -5.62 16.06
N GLY A 178 -2.70 -5.80 16.37
CA GLY A 178 -2.23 -6.17 17.70
C GLY A 178 -2.54 -7.62 18.04
N SER A 179 -2.79 -7.89 19.33
CA SER A 179 -3.01 -9.24 19.86
C SER A 179 -4.45 -9.69 19.61
N VAL A 180 -4.64 -10.50 18.57
CA VAL A 180 -5.97 -11.00 18.13
C VAL A 180 -5.89 -12.46 17.67
N THR A 181 -7.02 -13.18 17.74
CA THR A 181 -7.09 -14.52 17.16
C THR A 181 -7.14 -14.45 15.61
N VAL A 182 -6.76 -15.53 14.93
CA VAL A 182 -6.86 -15.62 13.45
C VAL A 182 -8.27 -15.31 12.96
N GLY A 183 -9.31 -15.82 13.64
CA GLY A 183 -10.70 -15.53 13.30
C GLY A 183 -11.09 -14.06 13.43
N GLN A 184 -10.59 -13.38 14.47
CA GLN A 184 -10.79 -11.94 14.65
C GLN A 184 -10.04 -11.14 13.58
N ALA A 185 -8.81 -11.54 13.23
CA ALA A 185 -8.04 -10.91 12.17
C ALA A 185 -8.75 -11.01 10.82
N CYS A 186 -9.22 -12.20 10.43
CA CYS A 186 -10.01 -12.39 9.20
C CYS A 186 -11.27 -11.51 9.18
N SER A 187 -11.99 -11.43 10.30
CA SER A 187 -13.19 -10.59 10.41
C SER A 187 -12.87 -9.09 10.26
N SER A 188 -11.74 -8.64 10.85
CA SER A 188 -11.27 -7.27 10.74
C SER A 188 -10.85 -6.91 9.31
N ILE A 189 -10.13 -7.82 8.62
CA ILE A 189 -9.73 -7.65 7.21
C ILE A 189 -10.98 -7.50 6.32
N ILE A 190 -11.97 -8.39 6.46
CA ILE A 190 -13.21 -8.34 5.67
C ILE A 190 -13.97 -7.04 5.93
N SER A 191 -14.07 -6.61 7.19
CA SER A 191 -14.74 -5.37 7.58
C SER A 191 -14.05 -4.14 6.98
N ASN A 192 -12.73 -4.08 7.03
CA ASN A 192 -11.95 -2.99 6.45
C ASN A 192 -12.13 -2.90 4.93
N ILE A 193 -12.09 -4.04 4.22
CA ILE A 193 -12.37 -4.08 2.77
C ILE A 193 -13.77 -3.53 2.48
N GLY A 194 -14.77 -3.89 3.29
CA GLY A 194 -16.14 -3.38 3.16
C GLY A 194 -16.22 -1.86 3.33
N ILE A 195 -15.55 -1.31 4.32
CA ILE A 195 -15.50 0.13 4.59
C ILE A 195 -14.83 0.88 3.43
N TYR A 196 -13.67 0.40 2.95
CA TYR A 196 -12.97 1.01 1.82
C TYR A 196 -13.79 0.95 0.52
N SER A 197 -14.51 -0.14 0.28
CA SER A 197 -15.42 -0.26 -0.85
C SER A 197 -16.54 0.78 -0.79
N GLN A 198 -17.15 0.99 0.37
CA GLN A 198 -18.17 2.03 0.55
C GLN A 198 -17.63 3.44 0.36
N GLN A 199 -16.45 3.74 0.90
CA GLN A 199 -15.83 5.06 0.76
C GLN A 199 -15.51 5.40 -0.71
N ASN A 200 -15.11 4.42 -1.51
CA ASN A 200 -14.84 4.60 -2.93
C ASN A 200 -16.13 4.77 -3.78
N GLN A 201 -17.29 4.35 -3.28
CA GLN A 201 -18.58 4.55 -3.96
C GLN A 201 -19.21 5.90 -3.66
N MET A 202 -18.77 6.62 -2.62
CA MET A 202 -19.23 7.97 -2.36
C MET A 202 -18.63 8.95 -3.37
N PRO A 203 -19.45 9.77 -4.06
CA PRO A 203 -18.91 10.83 -4.93
C PRO A 203 -18.07 11.77 -4.07
N ARG A 204 -16.75 11.78 -4.29
CA ARG A 204 -15.91 12.83 -3.69
C ARG A 204 -16.40 14.17 -4.23
N PRO A 205 -16.68 15.18 -3.39
CA PRO A 205 -16.95 16.51 -3.87
C PRO A 205 -15.74 16.93 -4.72
N MET A 206 -15.98 17.20 -6.02
CA MET A 206 -14.95 17.76 -6.88
C MET A 206 -14.41 19.02 -6.21
N SER A 207 -13.14 18.99 -5.81
CA SER A 207 -12.44 20.21 -5.42
C SER A 207 -12.39 21.09 -6.67
N ILE A 208 -13.25 22.09 -6.71
CA ILE A 208 -13.21 23.10 -7.74
C ILE A 208 -11.84 23.77 -7.62
N PRO A 209 -11.01 23.76 -8.69
CA PRO A 209 -9.74 24.43 -8.65
C PRO A 209 -9.98 25.89 -8.27
N GLN A 210 -9.45 26.32 -7.13
CA GLN A 210 -9.49 27.74 -6.76
C GLN A 210 -8.64 28.48 -7.79
N ARG A 211 -9.29 29.00 -8.82
CA ARG A 211 -8.68 29.98 -9.72
C ARG A 211 -8.26 31.17 -8.84
N LYS A 212 -7.01 31.19 -8.43
CA LYS A 212 -6.41 32.43 -7.95
C LYS A 212 -6.39 33.37 -9.16
N THR A 213 -7.47 34.12 -9.34
CA THR A 213 -7.43 35.32 -10.14
C THR A 213 -6.40 36.23 -9.49
N SER A 214 -5.22 36.28 -10.08
CA SER A 214 -4.31 37.39 -9.79
C SER A 214 -5.12 38.65 -10.09
N ARG A 215 -5.46 39.39 -9.02
CA ARG A 215 -5.97 40.75 -9.17
C ARG A 215 -4.89 41.51 -9.90
N VAL A 216 -5.05 41.70 -11.20
CA VAL A 216 -4.48 42.83 -11.88
C VAL A 216 -5.15 44.03 -11.23
N ALA A 217 -4.49 44.57 -10.20
CA ALA A 217 -4.88 45.79 -9.56
C ALA A 217 -4.89 46.83 -10.69
N SER A 218 -6.06 47.31 -10.97
CA SER A 218 -6.33 48.29 -11.99
C SER A 218 -5.42 49.51 -11.86
N ALA A 219 -4.50 49.69 -12.77
CA ALA A 219 -3.84 50.96 -13.04
C ALA A 219 -4.84 52.01 -13.64
N ALA A 220 -6.13 51.81 -13.49
CA ALA A 220 -7.18 52.67 -14.02
C ALA A 220 -7.60 53.83 -13.10
N SER A 221 -7.05 53.97 -11.88
CA SER A 221 -7.44 55.06 -10.95
C SER A 221 -6.47 56.22 -10.91
N ALA A 222 -5.41 56.27 -11.73
CA ALA A 222 -4.43 57.33 -11.72
C ALA A 222 -4.66 58.47 -12.73
N TRP A 223 -5.74 58.44 -13.52
CA TRP A 223 -5.98 59.41 -14.59
C TRP A 223 -7.10 60.42 -14.33
N THR A 224 -7.69 60.49 -13.16
CA THR A 224 -8.80 61.44 -12.86
C THR A 224 -8.49 62.46 -11.76
N LYS A 225 -7.26 62.82 -11.54
CA LYS A 225 -6.91 63.96 -10.67
C LYS A 225 -5.83 64.84 -11.27
N LYS A 226 -6.14 65.46 -12.42
CA LYS A 226 -5.52 66.69 -12.88
C LYS A 226 -6.42 67.36 -13.92
N ARG A 227 -7.43 68.07 -13.42
CA ARG A 227 -7.95 69.32 -13.96
C ARG A 227 -8.61 70.10 -12.84
#